data_3e86c4f1c3c8200766be7b9ed6cffb08
#
_entry.id   3e86c4f1c3c8200766be7b9ed6cffb08
#
_cell.length_a   1.000
_cell.length_b   1.000
_cell.length_c   1.000
_cell.angle_alpha   90.00
_cell.angle_beta   90.00
_cell.angle_gamma   90.00
#
_symmetry.space_group_name_H-M   'P 1'
#
loop_
_entity.id
_entity.type
_entity.pdbx_description
1 polymer ?
#
loop_
_entity_poly.entity_id
_entity_poly.type
_entity_poly.pdbx_seq_one_letter_code
_entity_poly.pdbx_strand_id
1 'polypeptide(L)'
;MVHPAMASSEPADRPLVLRERGLAASPGAVPALVLALSAAERTQLRGLRCTACGRQVLLQLPRGAALKPGEWLAAKAAEPLVQVRAAAEELIQVRSADPLALLQAAYHLGNRHVAMEIRAGELRLLADSVLAHLLEHRGLQVDLLQAPFQPESGAYGPIHGHSHSHDH
;
A
#
# COMPACT_ATOMS: atom_id res chain seq x y z
N MET A 1 -54.49 -4.11 17.72
CA MET A 1 -53.82 -3.54 16.54
C MET A 1 -52.37 -3.20 16.96
N VAL A 2 -51.45 -4.03 16.58
CA VAL A 2 -50.03 -3.85 16.93
C VAL A 2 -49.37 -3.30 15.67
N HIS A 3 -48.83 -2.07 15.76
CA HIS A 3 -48.04 -1.47 14.69
C HIS A 3 -46.66 -2.16 14.63
N PRO A 4 -46.21 -2.63 13.47
CA PRO A 4 -44.83 -3.07 13.33
C PRO A 4 -43.93 -1.84 13.32
N ALA A 5 -42.90 -1.87 14.20
CA ALA A 5 -41.83 -0.89 14.23
C ALA A 5 -41.12 -0.90 12.86
N MET A 6 -41.13 0.24 12.19
CA MET A 6 -40.32 0.46 10.98
C MET A 6 -38.84 0.41 11.38
N ALA A 7 -38.18 -0.64 10.94
CA ALA A 7 -36.73 -0.70 10.97
C ALA A 7 -36.20 0.47 10.07
N SER A 8 -35.53 1.40 10.69
CA SER A 8 -34.86 2.51 10.02
C SER A 8 -33.76 1.93 9.13
N SER A 9 -34.01 1.80 7.84
CA SER A 9 -32.99 1.52 6.84
C SER A 9 -32.06 2.72 6.82
N GLU A 10 -30.88 2.58 7.41
CA GLU A 10 -29.79 3.55 7.20
C GLU A 10 -29.55 3.69 5.70
N PRO A 11 -29.44 4.91 5.18
CA PRO A 11 -29.22 5.13 3.76
C PRO A 11 -27.85 4.56 3.38
N ALA A 12 -27.86 3.53 2.55
CA ALA A 12 -26.66 2.87 1.98
C ALA A 12 -25.75 3.82 1.16
N ASP A 13 -26.10 5.08 1.08
CA ASP A 13 -25.52 6.08 0.17
C ASP A 13 -24.47 7.02 0.82
N ARG A 14 -24.27 6.94 2.15
CA ARG A 14 -23.21 7.76 2.78
C ARG A 14 -21.91 6.98 2.89
N PRO A 15 -20.76 7.57 2.47
CA PRO A 15 -19.49 6.92 2.64
C PRO A 15 -19.16 6.73 4.13
N LEU A 16 -18.60 5.56 4.46
CA LEU A 16 -18.09 5.28 5.81
C LEU A 16 -16.83 6.13 6.04
N VAL A 17 -16.86 7.00 7.04
CA VAL A 17 -15.71 7.88 7.34
C VAL A 17 -14.73 7.17 8.25
N LEU A 18 -13.49 6.98 7.77
CA LEU A 18 -12.41 6.33 8.52
C LEU A 18 -11.44 7.40 9.05
N ARG A 19 -11.23 7.43 10.36
CA ARG A 19 -10.39 8.43 11.06
C ARG A 19 -9.21 7.81 11.82
N GLU A 20 -9.30 6.53 12.15
CA GLU A 20 -8.31 5.81 12.94
C GLU A 20 -7.53 4.84 12.07
N ARG A 21 -6.24 4.67 12.37
CA ARG A 21 -5.34 3.77 11.65
C ARG A 21 -4.37 3.05 12.61
N GLY A 22 -3.70 2.02 12.11
CA GLY A 22 -2.69 1.29 12.90
C GLY A 22 -3.28 0.52 14.08
N LEU A 23 -4.54 0.13 13.99
CA LEU A 23 -5.25 -0.59 15.04
C LEU A 23 -4.78 -2.05 15.11
N ALA A 24 -4.66 -2.55 16.34
CA ALA A 24 -4.45 -3.97 16.57
C ALA A 24 -5.78 -4.71 16.37
N ALA A 25 -5.79 -5.69 15.47
CA ALA A 25 -6.90 -6.62 15.38
C ALA A 25 -6.58 -7.90 16.15
N SER A 26 -7.61 -8.57 16.66
CA SER A 26 -7.45 -9.87 17.30
C SER A 26 -6.83 -10.88 16.35
N PRO A 27 -6.01 -11.83 16.81
CA PRO A 27 -5.51 -12.90 15.98
C PRO A 27 -6.65 -13.64 15.28
N GLY A 28 -6.57 -13.76 13.95
CA GLY A 28 -7.62 -14.38 13.15
C GLY A 28 -8.84 -13.49 12.83
N ALA A 29 -8.81 -12.21 13.16
CA ALA A 29 -9.89 -11.29 12.82
C ALA A 29 -10.11 -11.23 11.30
N VAL A 30 -11.38 -11.38 10.90
CA VAL A 30 -11.79 -11.24 9.51
C VAL A 30 -12.27 -9.80 9.30
N PRO A 31 -11.72 -9.07 8.31
CA PRO A 31 -12.17 -7.71 8.04
C PRO A 31 -13.61 -7.72 7.51
N ALA A 32 -14.44 -6.80 8.01
CA ALA A 32 -15.76 -6.56 7.45
C ALA A 32 -15.67 -5.99 6.02
N LEU A 33 -14.64 -5.19 5.76
CA LEU A 33 -14.39 -4.56 4.47
C LEU A 33 -12.89 -4.66 4.12
N VAL A 34 -12.61 -4.81 2.82
CA VAL A 34 -11.25 -4.79 2.27
C VAL A 34 -11.08 -3.58 1.36
N LEU A 35 -10.03 -2.82 1.61
CA LEU A 35 -9.65 -1.67 0.81
C LEU A 35 -8.34 -1.99 0.06
N ALA A 36 -8.50 -2.38 -1.20
CA ALA A 36 -7.36 -2.63 -2.09
C ALA A 36 -6.88 -1.30 -2.68
N LEU A 37 -5.63 -0.95 -2.40
CA LEU A 37 -5.02 0.32 -2.82
C LEU A 37 -3.69 0.08 -3.54
N SER A 38 -3.47 0.80 -4.64
CA SER A 38 -2.16 0.88 -5.30
C SER A 38 -1.10 1.48 -4.38
N ALA A 39 0.17 1.37 -4.72
CA ALA A 39 1.25 1.99 -3.97
C ALA A 39 1.05 3.51 -3.85
N ALA A 40 0.67 4.17 -4.94
CA ALA A 40 0.40 5.61 -4.97
C ALA A 40 -0.81 5.99 -4.09
N GLU A 41 -1.91 5.22 -4.16
CA GLU A 41 -3.10 5.49 -3.34
C GLU A 41 -2.84 5.32 -1.85
N ARG A 42 -1.97 4.39 -1.44
CA ARG A 42 -1.58 4.22 -0.03
C ARG A 42 -0.87 5.42 0.57
N THR A 43 -0.29 6.30 -0.25
CA THR A 43 0.30 7.56 0.23
C THR A 43 -0.75 8.63 0.52
N GLN A 44 -1.95 8.49 -0.01
CA GLN A 44 -3.03 9.46 0.09
C GLN A 44 -3.95 9.13 1.27
N LEU A 45 -3.71 9.75 2.40
CA LEU A 45 -4.42 9.48 3.67
C LEU A 45 -5.80 10.16 3.76
N ARG A 46 -6.22 10.89 2.73
CA ARG A 46 -7.51 11.59 2.65
C ARG A 46 -8.13 11.41 1.28
N GLY A 47 -9.46 11.33 1.24
CA GLY A 47 -10.23 11.23 0.01
C GLY A 47 -11.15 10.02 -0.04
N LEU A 48 -12.03 10.04 -1.02
CA LEU A 48 -13.01 8.98 -1.25
C LEU A 48 -12.33 7.77 -1.90
N ARG A 49 -12.69 6.56 -1.44
CA ARG A 49 -12.23 5.28 -1.97
C ARG A 49 -13.39 4.32 -2.05
N CYS A 50 -13.21 3.26 -2.83
CA CYS A 50 -14.17 2.16 -2.97
C CYS A 50 -13.53 0.86 -2.46
N THR A 51 -14.24 0.15 -1.59
CA THR A 51 -13.81 -1.18 -1.11
C THR A 51 -14.04 -2.24 -2.18
N ALA A 52 -13.46 -3.42 -2.00
CA ALA A 52 -13.60 -4.54 -2.92
C ALA A 52 -15.08 -4.97 -3.15
N CYS A 53 -15.97 -4.73 -2.19
CA CYS A 53 -17.41 -5.00 -2.32
C CYS A 53 -18.23 -3.82 -2.83
N GLY A 54 -17.59 -2.72 -3.28
CA GLY A 54 -18.27 -1.54 -3.81
C GLY A 54 -18.71 -0.51 -2.77
N ARG A 55 -18.49 -0.75 -1.46
CA ARG A 55 -18.82 0.23 -0.42
C ARG A 55 -17.90 1.43 -0.49
N GLN A 56 -18.47 2.63 -0.49
CA GLN A 56 -17.68 3.86 -0.44
C GLN A 56 -17.16 4.12 0.98
N VAL A 57 -15.90 4.50 1.08
CA VAL A 57 -15.24 4.93 2.31
C VAL A 57 -14.54 6.27 2.09
N LEU A 58 -14.64 7.16 3.06
CA LEU A 58 -13.97 8.44 3.06
C LEU A 58 -12.81 8.40 4.06
N LEU A 59 -11.59 8.43 3.54
CA LEU A 59 -10.40 8.51 4.38
C LEU A 59 -10.25 9.94 4.91
N GLN A 60 -10.15 10.08 6.23
CA GLN A 60 -9.83 11.30 6.96
C GLN A 60 -8.75 10.98 8.01
N LEU A 61 -7.73 10.25 7.59
CA LEU A 61 -6.69 9.75 8.49
C LEU A 61 -5.71 10.86 8.89
N PRO A 62 -5.06 10.74 10.06
CA PRO A 62 -4.00 11.64 10.47
C PRO A 62 -2.82 11.59 9.47
N ARG A 63 -2.09 12.69 9.36
CA ARG A 63 -0.86 12.75 8.53
C ARG A 63 0.16 11.73 9.04
N GLY A 64 0.93 11.16 8.14
CA GLY A 64 1.93 10.15 8.48
C GLY A 64 2.45 9.40 7.27
N ALA A 65 3.12 8.29 7.52
CA ALA A 65 3.62 7.40 6.48
C ALA A 65 2.47 6.78 5.64
N ALA A 66 2.79 6.29 4.46
CA ALA A 66 1.86 5.55 3.61
C ALA A 66 1.20 4.39 4.38
N LEU A 67 -0.04 4.07 4.01
CA LEU A 67 -0.75 2.90 4.56
C LEU A 67 0.00 1.62 4.18
N LYS A 68 0.15 0.73 5.15
CA LYS A 68 0.80 -0.57 4.93
C LYS A 68 -0.25 -1.64 4.59
N PRO A 69 0.05 -2.58 3.68
CA PRO A 69 -0.79 -3.77 3.53
C PRO A 69 -0.92 -4.51 4.87
N GLY A 70 -2.14 -4.93 5.20
CA GLY A 70 -2.48 -5.53 6.48
C GLY A 70 -2.87 -4.54 7.57
N GLU A 71 -2.68 -3.23 7.37
CA GLU A 71 -3.09 -2.21 8.33
C GLU A 71 -4.61 -2.13 8.46
N TRP A 72 -5.09 -1.91 9.69
CA TRP A 72 -6.50 -1.79 9.98
C TRP A 72 -6.91 -0.34 10.19
N LEU A 73 -8.08 -0.01 9.65
CA LEU A 73 -8.70 1.31 9.73
C LEU A 73 -10.06 1.21 10.38
N ALA A 74 -10.47 2.28 11.09
CA ALA A 74 -11.78 2.37 11.73
C ALA A 74 -12.36 3.78 11.67
N ALA A 75 -13.67 3.85 11.88
CA ALA A 75 -14.36 5.11 12.14
C ALA A 75 -14.09 5.61 13.57
N LYS A 76 -13.97 4.67 14.53
CA LYS A 76 -13.63 4.90 15.94
C LYS A 76 -12.66 3.81 16.40
N ALA A 77 -11.79 4.12 17.35
CA ALA A 77 -10.69 3.26 17.80
C ALA A 77 -11.09 1.83 18.27
N ALA A 78 -12.33 1.65 18.71
CA ALA A 78 -12.80 0.37 19.25
C ALA A 78 -13.30 -0.63 18.19
N GLU A 79 -13.41 -0.25 16.92
CA GLU A 79 -14.05 -1.06 15.88
C GLU A 79 -13.22 -1.08 14.61
N PRO A 80 -12.14 -1.89 14.52
CA PRO A 80 -11.41 -2.06 13.28
C PRO A 80 -12.30 -2.75 12.25
N LEU A 81 -12.63 -2.05 11.18
CA LEU A 81 -13.62 -2.51 10.20
C LEU A 81 -13.01 -2.80 8.85
N VAL A 82 -11.98 -2.05 8.46
CA VAL A 82 -11.43 -2.07 7.11
C VAL A 82 -9.97 -2.49 7.14
N GLN A 83 -9.63 -3.52 6.39
CA GLN A 83 -8.23 -3.91 6.20
C GLN A 83 -7.70 -3.38 4.88
N VAL A 84 -6.56 -2.72 4.92
CA VAL A 84 -5.83 -2.28 3.73
C VAL A 84 -5.13 -3.48 3.08
N ARG A 85 -5.25 -3.61 1.77
CA ARG A 85 -4.46 -4.55 0.97
C ARG A 85 -3.76 -3.81 -0.17
N ALA A 86 -2.61 -4.31 -0.58
CA ALA A 86 -1.99 -3.83 -1.80
C ALA A 86 -2.78 -4.35 -3.00
N ALA A 87 -3.23 -3.45 -3.86
CA ALA A 87 -3.82 -3.82 -5.14
C ALA A 87 -2.76 -4.43 -6.05
N ALA A 88 -3.18 -5.30 -6.97
CA ALA A 88 -2.31 -5.74 -8.05
C ALA A 88 -2.12 -4.59 -9.03
N GLU A 89 -0.87 -4.35 -9.40
CA GLU A 89 -0.45 -3.31 -10.35
C GLU A 89 0.36 -3.94 -11.48
N GLU A 90 0.37 -3.31 -12.65
CA GLU A 90 1.24 -3.74 -13.74
C GLU A 90 2.68 -3.35 -13.42
N LEU A 91 3.54 -4.36 -13.34
CA LEU A 91 4.93 -4.22 -12.97
C LEU A 91 5.84 -4.78 -14.05
N ILE A 92 7.07 -4.29 -14.10
CA ILE A 92 8.19 -4.99 -14.69
C ILE A 92 9.02 -5.62 -13.58
N GLN A 93 9.32 -6.90 -13.73
CA GLN A 93 10.25 -7.67 -12.92
C GLN A 93 11.59 -7.72 -13.63
N VAL A 94 12.62 -7.30 -12.96
CA VAL A 94 13.99 -7.21 -13.48
C VAL A 94 14.87 -8.20 -12.75
N ARG A 95 15.53 -9.09 -13.48
CA ARG A 95 16.39 -10.14 -12.94
C ARG A 95 17.74 -10.17 -13.64
N SER A 96 18.73 -10.69 -12.95
CA SER A 96 20.06 -10.99 -13.52
C SER A 96 20.71 -12.15 -12.77
N ALA A 97 21.47 -12.96 -13.48
CA ALA A 97 22.38 -13.93 -12.87
C ALA A 97 23.59 -13.26 -12.20
N ASP A 98 23.92 -12.03 -12.63
CA ASP A 98 24.99 -11.21 -12.04
C ASP A 98 24.39 -10.26 -11.00
N PRO A 99 24.65 -10.43 -9.69
CA PRO A 99 24.18 -9.54 -8.65
C PRO A 99 24.67 -8.09 -8.80
N LEU A 100 25.87 -7.89 -9.39
CA LEU A 100 26.42 -6.57 -9.60
C LEU A 100 25.59 -5.77 -10.62
N ALA A 101 25.11 -6.44 -11.68
CA ALA A 101 24.24 -5.81 -12.67
C ALA A 101 22.92 -5.32 -12.05
N LEU A 102 22.32 -6.07 -11.12
CA LEU A 102 21.12 -5.63 -10.37
C LEU A 102 21.42 -4.45 -9.46
N LEU A 103 22.56 -4.44 -8.76
CA LEU A 103 22.96 -3.29 -7.92
C LEU A 103 23.16 -2.03 -8.76
N GLN A 104 23.81 -2.14 -9.92
CA GLN A 104 23.98 -1.02 -10.84
C GLN A 104 22.64 -0.53 -11.38
N ALA A 105 21.70 -1.43 -11.71
CA ALA A 105 20.37 -1.07 -12.14
C ALA A 105 19.61 -0.31 -11.02
N ALA A 106 19.64 -0.82 -9.79
CA ALA A 106 19.01 -0.16 -8.64
C ALA A 106 19.59 1.25 -8.41
N TYR A 107 20.92 1.41 -8.50
CA TYR A 107 21.58 2.71 -8.39
C TYR A 107 21.08 3.70 -9.46
N HIS A 108 21.04 3.28 -10.73
CA HIS A 108 20.60 4.14 -11.83
C HIS A 108 19.11 4.49 -11.78
N LEU A 109 18.27 3.55 -11.36
CA LEU A 109 16.83 3.78 -11.16
C LEU A 109 16.60 4.71 -9.96
N GLY A 110 17.33 4.52 -8.87
CA GLY A 110 17.27 5.38 -7.68
C GLY A 110 17.64 6.83 -7.99
N ASN A 111 18.69 7.05 -8.79
CA ASN A 111 19.10 8.39 -9.24
C ASN A 111 18.03 9.09 -10.11
N ARG A 112 17.11 8.36 -10.66
CA ARG A 112 15.94 8.88 -11.42
C ARG A 112 14.68 8.97 -10.57
N HIS A 113 14.79 8.71 -9.26
CA HIS A 113 13.66 8.67 -8.32
C HIS A 113 12.57 7.68 -8.71
N VAL A 114 12.92 6.61 -9.41
CA VAL A 114 11.99 5.53 -9.75
C VAL A 114 11.66 4.75 -8.48
N ALA A 115 10.37 4.67 -8.14
CA ALA A 115 9.90 3.82 -7.05
C ALA A 115 10.15 2.35 -7.42
N MET A 116 10.82 1.61 -6.54
CA MET A 116 11.13 0.20 -6.77
C MET A 116 10.95 -0.63 -5.52
N GLU A 117 10.54 -1.87 -5.70
CA GLU A 117 10.54 -2.92 -4.68
C GLU A 117 11.79 -3.76 -4.89
N ILE A 118 12.60 -3.91 -3.84
CA ILE A 118 13.86 -4.66 -3.88
C ILE A 118 13.63 -6.03 -3.22
N ARG A 119 13.91 -7.08 -3.96
CA ARG A 119 13.82 -8.47 -3.48
C ARG A 119 15.13 -9.21 -3.73
N ALA A 120 15.31 -10.34 -3.07
CA ALA A 120 16.47 -11.18 -3.32
C ALA A 120 16.49 -11.64 -4.78
N GLY A 121 17.49 -11.17 -5.54
CA GLY A 121 17.70 -11.53 -6.94
C GLY A 121 16.79 -10.83 -7.95
N GLU A 122 15.93 -9.88 -7.53
CA GLU A 122 15.08 -9.14 -8.45
C GLU A 122 14.73 -7.72 -7.98
N LEU A 123 14.44 -6.86 -8.94
CA LEU A 123 13.81 -5.57 -8.71
C LEU A 123 12.42 -5.57 -9.36
N ARG A 124 11.48 -4.85 -8.75
CA ARG A 124 10.16 -4.60 -9.35
C ARG A 124 9.90 -3.11 -9.38
N LEU A 125 9.33 -2.64 -10.46
CA LEU A 125 8.90 -1.25 -10.64
C LEU A 125 7.59 -1.21 -11.44
N LEU A 126 6.86 -0.11 -11.40
CA LEU A 126 5.67 0.05 -12.22
C LEU A 126 6.03 -0.10 -13.69
N ALA A 127 5.13 -0.69 -14.47
CA ALA A 127 5.33 -0.93 -15.90
C ALA A 127 5.57 0.41 -16.63
N ASP A 128 6.72 0.49 -17.28
CA ASP A 128 7.16 1.61 -18.10
C ASP A 128 8.00 1.05 -19.25
N SER A 129 7.54 1.25 -20.48
CA SER A 129 8.20 0.69 -21.67
C SER A 129 9.59 1.27 -21.93
N VAL A 130 9.83 2.53 -21.54
CA VAL A 130 11.14 3.18 -21.70
C VAL A 130 12.14 2.59 -20.72
N LEU A 131 11.71 2.40 -19.48
CA LEU A 131 12.57 1.76 -18.45
C LEU A 131 12.80 0.29 -18.77
N ALA A 132 11.79 -0.45 -19.23
CA ALA A 132 11.93 -1.84 -19.66
C ALA A 132 13.01 -1.96 -20.72
N HIS A 133 12.90 -1.18 -21.80
CA HIS A 133 13.87 -1.18 -22.90
C HIS A 133 15.29 -0.78 -22.46
N LEU A 134 15.40 0.21 -21.58
CA LEU A 134 16.68 0.61 -21.00
C LEU A 134 17.36 -0.54 -20.24
N LEU A 135 16.60 -1.30 -19.47
CA LEU A 135 17.12 -2.40 -18.65
C LEU A 135 17.49 -3.60 -19.51
N GLU A 136 16.67 -3.93 -20.52
CA GLU A 136 17.00 -4.96 -21.51
C GLU A 136 18.29 -4.65 -22.27
N HIS A 137 18.46 -3.40 -22.67
CA HIS A 137 19.67 -2.95 -23.38
C HIS A 137 20.95 -3.05 -22.50
N ARG A 138 20.77 -3.12 -21.18
CA ARG A 138 21.86 -3.39 -20.22
C ARG A 138 22.09 -4.87 -19.96
N GLY A 139 21.39 -5.75 -20.68
CA GLY A 139 21.51 -7.20 -20.55
C GLY A 139 20.74 -7.79 -19.37
N LEU A 140 19.81 -7.05 -18.79
CA LEU A 140 18.94 -7.55 -17.72
C LEU A 140 17.72 -8.27 -18.32
N GLN A 141 17.26 -9.31 -17.63
CA GLN A 141 16.00 -9.95 -17.98
C GLN A 141 14.83 -9.13 -17.43
N VAL A 142 13.88 -8.79 -18.30
CA VAL A 142 12.71 -7.98 -17.97
C VAL A 142 11.45 -8.72 -18.36
N ASP A 143 10.57 -8.94 -17.40
CA ASP A 143 9.29 -9.62 -17.59
C ASP A 143 8.14 -8.76 -17.08
N LEU A 144 6.97 -8.80 -17.74
CA LEU A 144 5.76 -8.17 -17.25
C LEU A 144 5.10 -9.03 -16.19
N LEU A 145 4.54 -8.39 -15.16
CA LEU A 145 3.97 -9.05 -13.99
C LEU A 145 2.77 -8.26 -13.47
N GLN A 146 1.70 -8.94 -13.12
CA GLN A 146 0.59 -8.38 -12.32
C GLN A 146 0.74 -8.84 -10.87
N ALA A 147 1.09 -7.92 -9.97
CA ALA A 147 1.31 -8.26 -8.55
C ALA A 147 1.10 -7.04 -7.64
N PRO A 148 0.88 -7.26 -6.33
CA PRO A 148 0.95 -6.20 -5.35
C PRO A 148 2.33 -5.53 -5.37
N PHE A 149 2.34 -4.18 -5.36
CA PHE A 149 3.57 -3.39 -5.38
C PHE A 149 3.83 -2.73 -4.03
N GLN A 150 5.00 -2.98 -3.46
CA GLN A 150 5.43 -2.43 -2.18
C GLN A 150 6.83 -1.81 -2.30
N PRO A 151 6.92 -0.63 -2.94
CA PRO A 151 8.23 0.00 -3.15
C PRO A 151 8.90 0.38 -1.83
N GLU A 152 10.22 0.39 -1.86
CA GLU A 152 11.04 0.87 -0.75
C GLU A 152 10.66 2.30 -0.37
N SER A 153 10.62 2.57 0.92
CA SER A 153 10.49 3.93 1.42
C SER A 153 11.74 4.72 1.03
N GLY A 154 11.57 5.91 0.43
CA GLY A 154 12.71 6.76 0.12
C GLY A 154 13.54 7.09 1.37
N ALA A 155 14.82 7.39 1.19
CA ALA A 155 15.78 7.67 2.28
C ALA A 155 15.35 8.82 3.22
N TYR A 156 14.38 9.62 2.82
CA TYR A 156 13.78 10.70 3.62
C TYR A 156 12.44 10.33 4.27
N GLY A 157 12.06 9.03 4.26
CA GLY A 157 10.96 8.55 5.08
C GLY A 157 11.26 8.78 6.57
N PRO A 158 10.24 8.81 7.46
CA PRO A 158 10.46 9.01 8.90
C PRO A 158 11.43 7.95 9.40
N ILE A 159 12.62 8.40 9.78
CA ILE A 159 13.63 7.58 10.46
C ILE A 159 12.97 7.12 11.75
N HIS A 160 12.79 5.81 11.92
CA HIS A 160 12.49 5.26 13.23
C HIS A 160 13.71 5.57 14.11
N GLY A 161 13.59 6.62 14.92
CA GLY A 161 14.62 7.01 15.87
C GLY A 161 14.87 5.85 16.82
N HIS A 162 16.03 5.20 16.67
CA HIS A 162 16.61 4.40 17.73
C HIS A 162 17.02 5.40 18.82
N SER A 163 16.19 5.51 19.86
CA SER A 163 16.56 6.22 21.06
C SER A 163 17.69 5.43 21.73
N HIS A 164 18.93 5.84 21.51
CA HIS A 164 20.02 5.46 22.37
C HIS A 164 19.90 6.28 23.66
N SER A 165 19.38 5.65 24.71
CA SER A 165 19.52 6.15 26.07
C SER A 165 20.99 6.01 26.45
N HIS A 166 21.70 7.13 26.51
CA HIS A 166 22.98 7.23 27.20
C HIS A 166 22.67 7.48 28.67
N ASP A 167 22.74 6.44 29.49
CA ASP A 167 22.91 6.59 30.92
C ASP A 167 24.37 6.97 31.20
N HIS A 168 24.51 8.12 31.88
CA HIS A 168 25.73 8.53 32.62
C HIS A 168 25.49 8.37 34.11
#